data_3aa3a50205d447ffa06ac72380d4c8e8
#
_entry.id   3aa3a50205d447ffa06ac72380d4c8e8
#
_cell.length_a   1.000
_cell.length_b   1.000
_cell.length_c   1.000
_cell.angle_alpha   90.00
_cell.angle_beta   90.00
_cell.angle_gamma   90.00
#
_symmetry.space_group_name_H-M   'P 1'
#
loop_
_entity.id
_entity.type
_entity.pdbx_description
1 polymer ?
#
loop_
_entity_poly.entity_id
_entity_poly.type
_entity_poly.pdbx_seq_one_letter_code
_entity_poly.pdbx_strand_id
1 'polypeptide(L)'
;MLNAKISVYGALLVLMVISYNTKLSFPSKETETRYKEVLEAEKDCYNYLSELFDKIDFRHHRLSRYDVQSKYYKEIRAKFPLLCSQMVLKAILETVGNWNTCIANNKDSFETPIKKHLSMILDKRLYSKLTNQTIELTVPGFKRVQCSFQCYPQLQKLFELYKPQNCNIFYKNGQFWLTIQFDIPNIEHIDGEALGIDRGIRRIVTCSDGTGWINREFNKERRKLRYLRRCLKAKNTKSSKRHLKKLSRTERNRSKNEVHRVVNWLLAKDYTTFVLEDLSKIKQSTSKKTITVDGQKKEIKRKKHNNRFGQIPLKEIQTTLEYKAPLLGKEVVTVEPAYTSQLDYRALPKGMRLGTRYCASDGELLDADGNAACNIVLRHRPDSIVVKPTYGSMVFSGRPMSTGQSWLQLVQTVATTSSQPLGCA
;
A
#
# COMPACT_ATOMS: atom_id res chain seq x y z
N MET A 1 2.90 -2.98 -3.49
CA MET A 1 4.15 -3.17 -2.74
C MET A 1 5.15 -2.15 -3.26
N LEU A 2 5.45 -1.15 -2.48
CA LEU A 2 6.49 -0.15 -2.79
C LEU A 2 7.81 -0.70 -2.22
N ASN A 3 8.76 -1.00 -3.08
CA ASN A 3 10.13 -1.28 -2.68
C ASN A 3 10.92 0.03 -2.73
N ALA A 4 11.19 0.62 -1.58
CA ALA A 4 12.19 1.67 -1.44
C ALA A 4 13.58 1.00 -1.46
N LYS A 5 14.39 1.23 -2.49
CA LYS A 5 15.80 0.90 -2.49
C LYS A 5 16.58 2.10 -1.96
N ILE A 6 17.13 1.95 -0.77
CA ILE A 6 18.13 2.87 -0.20
C ILE A 6 19.49 2.53 -0.83
N SER A 7 20.08 3.48 -1.53
CA SER A 7 21.48 3.42 -1.96
C SER A 7 22.22 4.60 -1.34
N VAL A 8 23.26 4.32 -0.56
CA VAL A 8 24.10 5.29 0.13
C VAL A 8 25.34 5.54 -0.73
N TYR A 9 25.48 6.75 -1.26
CA TYR A 9 26.76 7.44 -1.48
C TYR A 9 26.51 8.88 -1.95
N GLY A 10 26.93 9.88 -1.16
CA GLY A 10 27.04 11.31 -1.47
C GLY A 10 25.70 11.96 -1.82
N ALA A 11 25.21 12.93 -1.08
CA ALA A 11 23.96 13.74 -1.24
C ALA A 11 22.98 13.20 -2.30
N LEU A 12 22.57 11.94 -2.18
CA LEU A 12 21.63 11.29 -3.09
C LEU A 12 20.22 11.75 -2.70
N LEU A 13 19.60 12.52 -3.57
CA LEU A 13 18.16 12.71 -3.56
C LEU A 13 17.49 11.34 -3.44
N VAL A 14 16.92 11.03 -2.28
CA VAL A 14 16.13 9.82 -2.10
C VAL A 14 14.88 10.00 -2.95
N LEU A 15 14.80 9.28 -4.07
CA LEU A 15 13.67 9.32 -4.98
C LEU A 15 12.60 8.33 -4.52
N MET A 16 11.38 8.81 -4.34
CA MET A 16 10.23 7.95 -4.13
C MET A 16 9.58 7.61 -5.46
N VAL A 17 9.38 6.31 -5.75
CA VAL A 17 8.73 5.84 -6.97
C VAL A 17 7.22 5.75 -6.75
N ILE A 18 6.44 6.55 -7.48
CA ILE A 18 4.99 6.44 -7.52
C ILE A 18 4.56 5.73 -8.79
N SER A 19 3.69 4.73 -8.65
CA SER A 19 3.12 3.97 -9.77
C SER A 19 1.64 4.30 -9.93
N TYR A 20 1.23 4.64 -11.15
CA TYR A 20 -0.16 4.91 -11.50
C TYR A 20 -0.67 3.92 -12.55
N ASN A 21 -1.84 3.31 -12.28
CA ASN A 21 -2.45 2.33 -13.16
C ASN A 21 -3.61 2.95 -13.94
N THR A 22 -3.60 2.80 -15.26
CA THR A 22 -4.67 3.24 -16.14
C THR A 22 -5.07 2.14 -17.12
N LYS A 23 -6.29 2.20 -17.65
CA LYS A 23 -6.74 1.29 -18.71
C LYS A 23 -6.08 1.64 -20.02
N LEU A 24 -5.60 0.61 -20.73
CA LEU A 24 -4.98 0.73 -22.05
C LEU A 24 -5.92 0.18 -23.10
N SER A 25 -6.06 0.91 -24.22
CA SER A 25 -6.86 0.53 -25.37
C SER A 25 -5.98 0.47 -26.62
N PHE A 26 -6.07 -0.65 -27.35
CA PHE A 26 -5.41 -0.84 -28.63
C PHE A 26 -6.27 -0.29 -29.77
N PRO A 27 -5.68 0.16 -30.90
CA PRO A 27 -6.41 0.74 -32.02
C PRO A 27 -7.25 -0.29 -32.79
N SER A 28 -6.86 -1.57 -32.80
CA SER A 28 -7.60 -2.65 -33.43
C SER A 28 -7.64 -3.90 -32.59
N LYS A 29 -8.64 -4.76 -32.85
CA LYS A 29 -8.77 -6.06 -32.18
C LYS A 29 -7.63 -7.01 -32.50
N GLU A 30 -7.07 -6.89 -33.69
CA GLU A 30 -5.94 -7.68 -34.15
C GLU A 30 -4.67 -7.36 -33.34
N THR A 31 -4.33 -6.08 -33.20
CA THR A 31 -3.18 -5.64 -32.39
C THR A 31 -3.37 -5.99 -30.91
N GLU A 32 -4.60 -5.88 -30.39
CA GLU A 32 -4.94 -6.28 -29.02
C GLU A 32 -4.69 -7.76 -28.80
N THR A 33 -5.19 -8.63 -29.72
CA THR A 33 -5.03 -10.08 -29.64
C THR A 33 -3.55 -10.44 -29.75
N ARG A 34 -2.84 -9.85 -30.73
CA ARG A 34 -1.41 -10.07 -30.91
C ARG A 34 -0.58 -9.73 -29.67
N TYR A 35 -0.89 -8.60 -29.04
CA TYR A 35 -0.18 -8.21 -27.82
C TYR A 35 -0.50 -9.12 -26.63
N LYS A 36 -1.70 -9.70 -26.58
CA LYS A 36 -2.04 -10.71 -25.58
C LYS A 36 -1.21 -11.99 -25.78
N GLU A 37 -1.05 -12.46 -27.02
CA GLU A 37 -0.15 -13.60 -27.37
C GLU A 37 1.30 -13.31 -26.94
N VAL A 38 1.77 -12.08 -27.12
CA VAL A 38 3.10 -11.65 -26.66
C VAL A 38 3.24 -11.77 -25.15
N LEU A 39 2.22 -11.35 -24.37
CA LEU A 39 2.25 -11.49 -22.90
C LEU A 39 2.16 -12.95 -22.46
N GLU A 40 1.46 -13.79 -23.20
CA GLU A 40 1.42 -15.25 -22.97
C GLU A 40 2.80 -15.87 -23.23
N ALA A 41 3.42 -15.56 -24.36
CA ALA A 41 4.77 -16.03 -24.69
C ALA A 41 5.82 -15.54 -23.69
N GLU A 42 5.70 -14.30 -23.20
CA GLU A 42 6.61 -13.75 -22.18
C GLU A 42 6.46 -14.48 -20.83
N LYS A 43 5.23 -14.77 -20.41
CA LYS A 43 4.95 -15.57 -19.21
C LYS A 43 5.54 -16.99 -19.35
N ASP A 44 5.37 -17.61 -20.51
CA ASP A 44 5.88 -18.96 -20.76
C ASP A 44 7.42 -18.97 -20.84
N CYS A 45 8.03 -17.93 -21.41
CA CYS A 45 9.47 -17.71 -21.38
C CYS A 45 10.00 -17.57 -19.93
N TYR A 46 9.34 -16.79 -19.10
CA TYR A 46 9.67 -16.65 -17.68
C TYR A 46 9.60 -18.00 -16.94
N ASN A 47 8.52 -18.75 -17.12
CA ASN A 47 8.31 -20.03 -16.45
C ASN A 47 9.33 -21.07 -16.93
N TYR A 48 9.62 -21.11 -18.24
CA TYR A 48 10.69 -21.95 -18.80
C TYR A 48 12.05 -21.66 -18.15
N LEU A 49 12.42 -20.40 -18.00
CA LEU A 49 13.66 -20.01 -17.31
C LEU A 49 13.66 -20.44 -15.85
N SER A 50 12.55 -20.28 -15.13
CA SER A 50 12.42 -20.71 -13.74
C SER A 50 12.59 -22.24 -13.60
N GLU A 51 11.98 -23.01 -14.48
CA GLU A 51 12.15 -24.47 -14.53
C GLU A 51 13.59 -24.88 -14.89
N LEU A 52 14.22 -24.14 -15.81
CA LEU A 52 15.62 -24.36 -16.17
C LEU A 52 16.54 -24.12 -14.98
N PHE A 53 16.33 -23.05 -14.21
CA PHE A 53 17.12 -22.74 -13.03
C PHE A 53 16.92 -23.79 -11.93
N ASP A 54 15.72 -24.33 -11.79
CA ASP A 54 15.42 -25.39 -10.84
C ASP A 54 16.14 -26.72 -11.22
N LYS A 55 16.13 -27.08 -12.50
CA LYS A 55 16.83 -28.28 -13.02
C LYS A 55 18.36 -28.23 -12.87
N ILE A 56 18.95 -27.04 -12.92
CA ILE A 56 20.41 -26.85 -12.80
C ILE A 56 20.83 -26.63 -11.34
N ASP A 57 19.85 -26.65 -10.41
CA ASP A 57 20.05 -26.49 -8.97
C ASP A 57 20.74 -25.18 -8.55
N PHE A 58 20.32 -24.07 -9.15
CA PHE A 58 20.81 -22.73 -8.79
C PHE A 58 20.28 -22.22 -7.45
N ARG A 59 19.77 -23.08 -6.58
CA ARG A 59 19.12 -22.71 -5.31
C ARG A 59 20.08 -22.11 -4.30
N HIS A 60 21.37 -22.41 -4.40
CA HIS A 60 22.39 -22.00 -3.44
C HIS A 60 23.24 -20.81 -3.90
N HIS A 61 23.11 -20.38 -5.16
CA HIS A 61 23.91 -19.32 -5.73
C HIS A 61 23.08 -18.18 -6.31
N ARG A 62 23.49 -16.95 -6.01
CA ARG A 62 22.91 -15.77 -6.62
C ARG A 62 23.23 -15.74 -8.11
N LEU A 63 22.18 -15.68 -8.95
CA LEU A 63 22.33 -15.63 -10.39
C LEU A 63 22.70 -14.22 -10.88
N SER A 64 23.65 -14.16 -11.83
CA SER A 64 23.91 -12.98 -12.63
C SER A 64 23.05 -13.00 -13.91
N ARG A 65 22.44 -11.85 -14.23
CA ARG A 65 21.68 -11.72 -15.49
C ARG A 65 22.57 -11.88 -16.73
N TYR A 66 23.83 -11.46 -16.64
CA TYR A 66 24.78 -11.53 -17.76
C TYR A 66 25.17 -12.97 -18.06
N ASP A 67 25.39 -13.78 -17.04
CA ASP A 67 25.73 -15.21 -17.20
C ASP A 67 24.56 -15.98 -17.81
N VAL A 68 23.34 -15.73 -17.32
CA VAL A 68 22.13 -16.33 -17.90
C VAL A 68 21.94 -15.88 -19.35
N GLN A 69 22.14 -14.61 -19.65
CA GLN A 69 22.02 -14.07 -21.00
C GLN A 69 23.08 -14.68 -21.93
N SER A 70 24.36 -14.71 -21.54
CA SER A 70 25.42 -15.25 -22.40
C SER A 70 25.21 -16.73 -22.72
N LYS A 71 24.75 -17.51 -21.74
CA LYS A 71 24.60 -18.96 -21.88
C LYS A 71 23.32 -19.38 -22.60
N TYR A 72 22.18 -18.74 -22.29
CA TYR A 72 20.86 -19.25 -22.72
C TYR A 72 20.12 -18.35 -23.72
N TYR A 73 20.64 -17.15 -24.06
CA TYR A 73 19.91 -16.21 -24.91
C TYR A 73 19.55 -16.78 -26.29
N LYS A 74 20.48 -17.47 -26.96
CA LYS A 74 20.24 -18.04 -28.29
C LYS A 74 19.15 -19.10 -28.25
N GLU A 75 19.20 -19.98 -27.28
CA GLU A 75 18.19 -21.04 -27.05
C GLU A 75 16.80 -20.45 -26.80
N ILE A 76 16.70 -19.46 -25.91
CA ILE A 76 15.44 -18.80 -25.58
C ILE A 76 14.88 -18.10 -26.82
N ARG A 77 15.72 -17.43 -27.61
CA ARG A 77 15.30 -16.78 -28.87
C ARG A 77 14.73 -17.75 -29.87
N ALA A 78 15.33 -18.92 -30.01
CA ALA A 78 14.85 -20.00 -30.91
C ALA A 78 13.50 -20.56 -30.41
N LYS A 79 13.35 -20.73 -29.10
CA LYS A 79 12.15 -21.31 -28.49
C LYS A 79 10.96 -20.34 -28.47
N PHE A 80 11.20 -19.03 -28.33
CA PHE A 80 10.17 -17.99 -28.24
C PHE A 80 10.32 -16.95 -29.37
N PRO A 81 10.12 -17.34 -30.66
CA PRO A 81 10.35 -16.48 -31.83
C PRO A 81 9.43 -15.25 -31.85
N LEU A 82 8.26 -15.31 -31.19
CA LEU A 82 7.32 -14.20 -31.07
C LEU A 82 7.88 -13.03 -30.25
N LEU A 83 8.76 -13.28 -29.30
CA LEU A 83 9.35 -12.25 -28.47
C LEU A 83 10.50 -11.56 -29.22
N CYS A 84 10.52 -10.23 -29.29
CA CYS A 84 11.69 -9.51 -29.77
C CYS A 84 12.85 -9.60 -28.77
N SER A 85 14.08 -9.29 -29.23
CA SER A 85 15.30 -9.38 -28.43
C SER A 85 15.16 -8.71 -27.05
N GLN A 86 14.60 -7.51 -27.02
CA GLN A 86 14.45 -6.76 -25.78
C GLN A 86 13.43 -7.37 -24.83
N MET A 87 12.36 -8.01 -25.32
CA MET A 87 11.39 -8.72 -24.50
C MET A 87 12.02 -9.93 -23.81
N VAL A 88 12.84 -10.69 -24.53
CA VAL A 88 13.62 -11.81 -23.96
C VAL A 88 14.56 -11.33 -22.87
N LEU A 89 15.29 -10.24 -23.10
CA LEU A 89 16.20 -9.66 -22.09
C LEU A 89 15.44 -9.21 -20.84
N LYS A 90 14.20 -8.70 -20.99
CA LYS A 90 13.34 -8.35 -19.85
C LYS A 90 12.82 -9.58 -19.11
N ALA A 91 12.45 -10.64 -19.81
CA ALA A 91 12.06 -11.91 -19.18
C ALA A 91 13.23 -12.50 -18.35
N ILE A 92 14.45 -12.51 -18.90
CA ILE A 92 15.66 -12.93 -18.16
C ILE A 92 15.86 -12.08 -16.91
N LEU A 93 15.82 -10.74 -17.03
CA LEU A 93 16.01 -9.81 -15.91
C LEU A 93 14.98 -10.04 -14.80
N GLU A 94 13.71 -10.20 -15.17
CA GLU A 94 12.62 -10.42 -14.22
C GLU A 94 12.76 -11.78 -13.52
N THR A 95 13.06 -12.83 -14.27
CA THR A 95 13.21 -14.18 -13.71
C THR A 95 14.40 -14.26 -12.76
N VAL A 96 15.57 -13.74 -13.15
CA VAL A 96 16.76 -13.70 -12.29
C VAL A 96 16.51 -12.86 -11.03
N GLY A 97 15.84 -11.71 -11.14
CA GLY A 97 15.51 -10.86 -10.00
C GLY A 97 14.60 -11.56 -8.99
N ASN A 98 13.56 -12.23 -9.48
CA ASN A 98 12.63 -12.96 -8.63
C ASN A 98 13.27 -14.20 -8.00
N TRP A 99 14.09 -14.93 -8.77
CA TRP A 99 14.88 -16.07 -8.29
C TRP A 99 15.79 -15.67 -7.12
N ASN A 100 16.59 -14.63 -7.30
CA ASN A 100 17.49 -14.12 -6.27
C ASN A 100 16.72 -13.64 -5.02
N THR A 101 15.52 -13.09 -5.21
CA THR A 101 14.64 -12.68 -4.11
C THR A 101 14.11 -13.91 -3.34
N CYS A 102 13.75 -14.98 -4.04
CA CYS A 102 13.33 -16.23 -3.40
C CYS A 102 14.47 -16.85 -2.59
N ILE A 103 15.71 -16.88 -3.12
CA ILE A 103 16.89 -17.33 -2.36
C ILE A 103 17.09 -16.50 -1.09
N ALA A 104 16.99 -15.19 -1.18
CA ALA A 104 17.22 -14.30 -0.04
C ALA A 104 16.17 -14.45 1.07
N ASN A 105 14.92 -14.76 0.71
CA ASN A 105 13.80 -14.81 1.64
C ASN A 105 13.51 -16.20 2.21
N ASN A 106 13.87 -17.27 1.50
CA ASN A 106 13.48 -18.67 1.81
C ASN A 106 14.71 -19.56 2.00
N LYS A 107 15.46 -19.33 3.07
CA LYS A 107 16.67 -20.12 3.36
C LYS A 107 16.38 -21.60 3.62
N ASP A 108 15.20 -21.93 4.19
CA ASP A 108 14.86 -23.28 4.63
C ASP A 108 13.81 -23.99 3.73
N SER A 109 13.07 -23.24 2.91
CA SER A 109 12.04 -23.80 2.01
C SER A 109 11.96 -22.99 0.71
N PHE A 110 12.78 -23.35 -0.27
CA PHE A 110 12.77 -22.70 -1.57
C PHE A 110 11.60 -23.20 -2.43
N GLU A 111 10.77 -22.29 -2.90
CA GLU A 111 9.75 -22.57 -3.92
C GLU A 111 10.15 -21.87 -5.23
N THR A 112 10.17 -22.63 -6.33
CA THR A 112 10.45 -22.12 -7.68
C THR A 112 9.46 -21.00 -8.03
N PRO A 113 9.91 -19.79 -8.37
CA PRO A 113 9.00 -18.69 -8.69
C PRO A 113 8.28 -18.92 -10.02
N ILE A 114 6.95 -18.98 -10.00
CA ILE A 114 6.10 -19.17 -11.18
C ILE A 114 5.30 -17.89 -11.47
N LYS A 115 5.37 -17.42 -12.71
CA LYS A 115 4.58 -16.29 -13.20
C LYS A 115 3.17 -16.74 -13.59
N LYS A 116 2.16 -16.30 -12.82
CA LYS A 116 0.74 -16.66 -13.03
C LYS A 116 -0.04 -15.58 -13.80
N HIS A 117 0.49 -14.37 -13.89
CA HIS A 117 -0.17 -13.23 -14.48
C HIS A 117 0.49 -12.81 -15.79
N LEU A 118 -0.33 -12.36 -16.74
CA LEU A 118 0.16 -11.77 -17.98
C LEU A 118 0.61 -10.34 -17.71
N SER A 119 1.91 -10.11 -17.66
CA SER A 119 2.51 -8.80 -17.43
C SER A 119 3.90 -8.73 -18.06
N MET A 120 4.32 -7.54 -18.48
CA MET A 120 5.65 -7.31 -19.04
C MET A 120 6.15 -5.92 -18.64
N ILE A 121 7.40 -5.86 -18.20
CA ILE A 121 8.10 -4.60 -17.91
C ILE A 121 8.58 -4.01 -19.24
N LEU A 122 8.25 -2.74 -19.46
CA LEU A 122 8.66 -1.99 -20.64
C LEU A 122 9.82 -1.07 -20.32
N ASP A 123 10.78 -1.01 -21.22
CA ASP A 123 11.78 0.05 -21.26
C ASP A 123 11.60 0.93 -22.51
N LYS A 124 12.40 2.00 -22.62
CA LYS A 124 12.35 2.96 -23.74
C LYS A 124 12.60 2.34 -25.13
N ARG A 125 13.04 1.07 -25.22
CA ARG A 125 13.18 0.33 -26.49
C ARG A 125 11.89 -0.37 -26.90
N LEU A 126 11.05 -0.74 -25.91
CA LEU A 126 9.76 -1.40 -26.11
C LEU A 126 8.60 -0.41 -26.26
N TYR A 127 8.77 0.84 -25.84
CA TYR A 127 7.80 1.89 -26.06
C TYR A 127 8.48 3.21 -26.47
N SER A 128 7.72 4.08 -27.10
CA SER A 128 8.12 5.45 -27.43
C SER A 128 6.93 6.40 -27.32
N LYS A 129 7.15 7.69 -27.50
CA LYS A 129 6.12 8.74 -27.54
C LYS A 129 5.06 8.58 -26.45
N LEU A 130 5.52 8.43 -25.19
CA LEU A 130 4.61 8.43 -24.07
C LEU A 130 4.17 9.88 -23.77
N THR A 131 2.89 10.15 -24.00
CA THR A 131 2.22 11.39 -23.66
C THR A 131 1.28 11.20 -22.48
N ASN A 132 0.48 12.18 -22.12
CA ASN A 132 -0.55 12.05 -21.10
C ASN A 132 -1.80 11.24 -21.53
N GLN A 133 -1.92 10.87 -22.81
CA GLN A 133 -3.06 10.11 -23.33
C GLN A 133 -2.68 8.92 -24.19
N THR A 134 -1.48 8.87 -24.72
CA THR A 134 -1.05 7.84 -25.67
C THR A 134 0.34 7.30 -25.37
N ILE A 135 0.57 6.05 -25.78
CA ILE A 135 1.87 5.39 -25.75
C ILE A 135 2.03 4.59 -27.05
N GLU A 136 3.20 4.68 -27.68
CA GLU A 136 3.54 3.81 -28.82
C GLU A 136 4.24 2.54 -28.31
N LEU A 137 3.69 1.38 -28.62
CA LEU A 137 4.21 0.08 -28.20
C LEU A 137 4.84 -0.68 -29.35
N THR A 138 5.91 -1.41 -29.10
CA THR A 138 6.47 -2.41 -30.01
C THR A 138 5.59 -3.65 -29.99
N VAL A 139 4.93 -3.95 -31.10
CA VAL A 139 4.08 -5.14 -31.28
C VAL A 139 4.69 -6.03 -32.37
N PRO A 140 5.17 -7.23 -32.06
CA PRO A 140 5.74 -8.15 -33.05
C PRO A 140 4.77 -8.46 -34.19
N GLY A 141 5.25 -8.35 -35.43
CA GLY A 141 4.43 -8.47 -36.65
C GLY A 141 3.80 -7.14 -37.11
N PHE A 142 3.90 -6.10 -36.31
CA PHE A 142 3.48 -4.74 -36.65
C PHE A 142 4.67 -3.79 -36.47
N LYS A 143 4.60 -2.59 -37.10
CA LYS A 143 5.47 -1.48 -36.71
C LYS A 143 5.10 -1.03 -35.30
N ARG A 144 5.48 0.12 -34.86
CA ARG A 144 5.01 0.65 -33.58
C ARG A 144 3.53 0.98 -33.63
N VAL A 145 2.79 0.54 -32.59
CA VAL A 145 1.34 0.69 -32.49
C VAL A 145 1.02 1.77 -31.44
N GLN A 146 0.31 2.80 -31.84
CA GLN A 146 -0.15 3.84 -30.92
C GLN A 146 -1.37 3.37 -30.17
N CYS A 147 -1.24 3.23 -28.86
CA CYS A 147 -2.30 2.86 -27.94
C CYS A 147 -2.74 4.07 -27.13
N SER A 148 -4.03 4.14 -26.81
CA SER A 148 -4.60 5.21 -25.98
C SER A 148 -4.86 4.72 -24.56
N PHE A 149 -4.81 5.62 -23.57
CA PHE A 149 -5.19 5.34 -22.22
C PHE A 149 -5.92 6.50 -21.56
N GLN A 150 -6.71 6.19 -20.53
CA GLN A 150 -7.49 7.20 -19.82
C GLN A 150 -6.58 7.99 -18.86
N CYS A 151 -6.43 9.28 -19.11
CA CYS A 151 -5.72 10.17 -18.21
C CYS A 151 -6.70 10.83 -17.24
N TYR A 152 -6.59 10.46 -15.96
CA TYR A 152 -7.34 11.09 -14.90
C TYR A 152 -6.60 12.34 -14.39
N PRO A 153 -7.27 13.32 -13.76
CA PRO A 153 -6.64 14.57 -13.31
C PRO A 153 -5.37 14.36 -12.45
N GLN A 154 -5.32 13.30 -11.67
CA GLN A 154 -4.14 12.97 -10.86
C GLN A 154 -2.95 12.50 -11.71
N LEU A 155 -3.20 11.71 -12.75
CA LEU A 155 -2.16 11.27 -13.67
C LEU A 155 -1.67 12.44 -14.53
N GLN A 156 -2.58 13.31 -14.97
CA GLN A 156 -2.24 14.51 -15.72
C GLN A 156 -1.27 15.40 -14.94
N LYS A 157 -1.55 15.65 -13.65
CA LYS A 157 -0.66 16.41 -12.77
C LYS A 157 0.73 15.78 -12.63
N LEU A 158 0.79 14.44 -12.57
CA LEU A 158 2.08 13.75 -12.52
C LEU A 158 2.90 13.96 -13.80
N PHE A 159 2.26 13.97 -14.98
CA PHE A 159 2.94 14.29 -16.24
C PHE A 159 3.39 15.76 -16.35
N GLU A 160 2.66 16.68 -15.73
CA GLU A 160 3.02 18.11 -15.68
C GLU A 160 4.24 18.35 -14.80
N LEU A 161 4.34 17.63 -13.68
CA LEU A 161 5.38 17.86 -12.66
C LEU A 161 6.61 16.97 -12.83
N TYR A 162 6.46 15.74 -13.33
CA TYR A 162 7.51 14.73 -13.32
C TYR A 162 7.62 13.98 -14.64
N LYS A 163 8.84 13.59 -15.01
CA LYS A 163 9.08 12.75 -16.18
C LYS A 163 8.77 11.28 -15.85
N PRO A 164 7.99 10.57 -16.70
CA PRO A 164 7.77 9.15 -16.55
C PRO A 164 9.06 8.36 -16.77
N GLN A 165 9.29 7.35 -15.92
CA GLN A 165 10.49 6.51 -15.96
C GLN A 165 10.23 5.17 -16.61
N ASN A 166 9.62 4.24 -15.88
CA ASN A 166 9.33 2.90 -16.34
C ASN A 166 7.85 2.68 -16.54
N CYS A 167 7.52 1.81 -17.47
CA CYS A 167 6.15 1.37 -17.69
C CYS A 167 6.05 -0.15 -17.52
N ASN A 168 4.87 -0.61 -17.14
CA ASN A 168 4.55 -2.03 -17.09
C ASN A 168 3.16 -2.23 -17.70
N ILE A 169 3.00 -3.22 -18.55
CA ILE A 169 1.70 -3.63 -19.09
C ILE A 169 1.28 -4.93 -18.44
N PHE A 170 0.00 -5.04 -18.10
CA PHE A 170 -0.58 -6.30 -17.63
C PHE A 170 -2.01 -6.46 -18.13
N TYR A 171 -2.40 -7.73 -18.32
CA TYR A 171 -3.75 -8.10 -18.71
C TYR A 171 -4.51 -8.71 -17.54
N LYS A 172 -5.67 -8.14 -17.21
CA LYS A 172 -6.48 -8.58 -16.07
C LYS A 172 -7.97 -8.36 -16.32
N ASN A 173 -8.77 -9.38 -16.06
CA ASN A 173 -10.25 -9.33 -16.20
C ASN A 173 -10.72 -8.91 -17.60
N GLY A 174 -10.08 -9.38 -18.65
CA GLY A 174 -10.45 -9.05 -20.03
C GLY A 174 -10.00 -7.66 -20.51
N GLN A 175 -9.09 -7.01 -19.80
CA GLN A 175 -8.68 -5.63 -20.07
C GLN A 175 -7.17 -5.47 -19.91
N PHE A 176 -6.56 -4.71 -20.81
CA PHE A 176 -5.18 -4.25 -20.67
C PHE A 176 -5.08 -3.06 -19.71
N TRP A 177 -4.00 -3.04 -18.96
CA TRP A 177 -3.67 -1.97 -18.03
C TRP A 177 -2.23 -1.54 -18.25
N LEU A 178 -2.00 -0.25 -18.17
CA LEU A 178 -0.68 0.38 -18.20
C LEU A 178 -0.38 0.92 -16.80
N THR A 179 0.76 0.53 -16.25
CA THR A 179 1.35 1.15 -15.06
C THR A 179 2.44 2.10 -15.51
N ILE A 180 2.36 3.34 -15.10
CA ILE A 180 3.38 4.37 -15.36
C ILE A 180 4.03 4.72 -14.03
N GLN A 181 5.36 4.75 -13.99
CA GLN A 181 6.15 5.07 -12.81
C GLN A 181 6.76 6.46 -12.95
N PHE A 182 6.70 7.22 -11.86
CA PHE A 182 7.30 8.55 -11.73
C PHE A 182 8.24 8.56 -10.54
N ASP A 183 9.43 9.09 -10.73
CA ASP A 183 10.36 9.36 -9.64
C ASP A 183 10.04 10.75 -9.09
N ILE A 184 9.66 10.79 -7.82
CA ILE A 184 9.34 12.03 -7.12
C ILE A 184 10.47 12.28 -6.12
N PRO A 185 11.09 13.47 -6.11
CA PRO A 185 12.08 13.81 -5.11
C PRO A 185 11.46 13.78 -3.73
N ASN A 186 12.18 13.19 -2.77
CA ASN A 186 11.79 13.21 -1.38
C ASN A 186 12.03 14.62 -0.84
N ILE A 187 11.00 15.18 -0.19
CA ILE A 187 11.14 16.48 0.50
C ILE A 187 11.85 16.20 1.83
N GLU A 188 12.84 16.99 2.18
CA GLU A 188 13.49 16.89 3.47
C GLU A 188 12.47 17.02 4.60
N HIS A 189 12.72 16.27 5.67
CA HIS A 189 11.84 16.30 6.83
C HIS A 189 11.85 17.70 7.46
N ILE A 190 10.66 18.23 7.70
CA ILE A 190 10.46 19.50 8.36
C ILE A 190 10.23 19.20 9.85
N ASP A 191 11.12 19.67 10.71
CA ASP A 191 10.92 19.57 12.15
C ASP A 191 9.70 20.39 12.60
N GLY A 192 8.95 19.83 13.52
CA GLY A 192 7.75 20.48 14.05
C GLY A 192 6.98 19.57 15.00
N GLU A 193 5.71 19.89 15.25
CA GLU A 193 4.89 19.18 16.21
C GLU A 193 4.53 17.76 15.78
N ALA A 194 4.40 16.87 16.76
CA ALA A 194 4.02 15.48 16.59
C ALA A 194 2.56 15.25 16.97
N LEU A 195 1.85 14.40 16.19
CA LEU A 195 0.48 14.00 16.43
C LEU A 195 0.39 12.51 16.73
N GLY A 196 -0.08 12.14 17.91
CA GLY A 196 -0.39 10.76 18.28
C GLY A 196 -1.72 10.30 17.70
N ILE A 197 -1.74 9.08 17.15
CA ILE A 197 -2.89 8.53 16.45
C ILE A 197 -3.21 7.12 16.98
N ASP A 198 -4.32 7.01 17.71
CA ASP A 198 -4.94 5.72 18.03
C ASP A 198 -5.86 5.25 16.90
N ARG A 199 -5.79 3.96 16.54
CA ARG A 199 -6.56 3.35 15.44
C ARG A 199 -7.56 2.33 15.97
N GLY A 200 -8.84 2.59 15.77
CA GLY A 200 -9.91 1.82 16.37
C GLY A 200 -10.93 1.19 15.40
N ILE A 201 -11.87 0.44 15.98
CA ILE A 201 -12.93 -0.28 15.24
C ILE A 201 -14.12 0.63 14.92
N ARG A 202 -14.54 1.44 15.84
CA ARG A 202 -15.68 2.34 15.73
C ARG A 202 -15.26 3.71 15.26
N ARG A 203 -14.32 4.29 15.94
CA ARG A 203 -13.55 5.46 15.57
C ARG A 203 -12.37 4.93 14.75
N ILE A 204 -12.25 5.37 13.51
CA ILE A 204 -11.20 4.84 12.62
C ILE A 204 -9.84 5.34 13.09
N VAL A 205 -9.77 6.61 13.47
CA VAL A 205 -8.62 7.22 14.13
C VAL A 205 -9.10 8.21 15.20
N THR A 206 -8.33 8.34 16.26
CA THR A 206 -8.46 9.34 17.31
C THR A 206 -7.08 9.95 17.53
N CYS A 207 -7.01 11.28 17.58
CA CYS A 207 -5.75 12.03 17.62
C CYS A 207 -5.53 12.68 18.99
N SER A 208 -4.27 12.94 19.34
CA SER A 208 -3.87 13.60 20.59
C SER A 208 -4.23 15.10 20.65
N ASP A 209 -4.66 15.69 19.54
CA ASP A 209 -5.17 17.06 19.43
C ASP A 209 -6.68 17.19 19.76
N GLY A 210 -7.29 16.16 20.30
CA GLY A 210 -8.72 16.15 20.62
C GLY A 210 -9.64 15.90 19.42
N THR A 211 -9.10 15.61 18.23
CA THR A 211 -9.88 15.34 17.02
C THR A 211 -9.89 13.85 16.66
N GLY A 212 -10.75 13.46 15.73
CA GLY A 212 -10.79 12.10 15.24
C GLY A 212 -11.64 11.94 13.98
N TRP A 213 -11.66 10.72 13.44
CA TRP A 213 -12.45 10.37 12.26
C TRP A 213 -13.41 9.22 12.53
N ILE A 214 -14.70 9.51 12.33
CA ILE A 214 -15.80 8.53 12.40
C ILE A 214 -16.60 8.61 11.11
N ASN A 215 -16.76 7.48 10.40
CA ASN A 215 -17.70 7.40 9.30
C ASN A 215 -18.82 6.41 9.67
N ARG A 216 -19.98 6.95 10.10
CA ARG A 216 -21.13 6.15 10.53
C ARG A 216 -21.72 5.33 9.38
N GLU A 217 -21.76 5.89 8.17
CA GLU A 217 -22.27 5.22 6.96
C GLU A 217 -21.36 4.06 6.56
N PHE A 218 -20.04 4.27 6.51
CA PHE A 218 -19.06 3.23 6.27
C PHE A 218 -19.19 2.09 7.28
N ASN A 219 -19.36 2.41 8.57
CA ASN A 219 -19.56 1.41 9.61
C ASN A 219 -20.90 0.65 9.47
N LYS A 220 -21.97 1.31 9.01
CA LYS A 220 -23.28 0.69 8.70
C LYS A 220 -23.15 -0.26 7.52
N GLU A 221 -22.53 0.18 6.45
CA GLU A 221 -22.27 -0.64 5.26
C GLU A 221 -21.39 -1.86 5.56
N ARG A 222 -20.32 -1.71 6.33
CA ARG A 222 -19.49 -2.85 6.76
C ARG A 222 -20.30 -3.91 7.50
N ARG A 223 -21.25 -3.49 8.36
CA ARG A 223 -22.16 -4.42 9.06
C ARG A 223 -23.07 -5.16 8.07
N LYS A 224 -23.64 -4.42 7.09
CA LYS A 224 -24.48 -4.99 6.01
C LYS A 224 -23.68 -6.00 5.15
N LEU A 225 -22.48 -5.63 4.71
CA LEU A 225 -21.62 -6.51 3.90
C LEU A 225 -21.22 -7.77 4.65
N ARG A 226 -20.96 -7.67 5.96
CA ARG A 226 -20.69 -8.84 6.82
C ARG A 226 -21.89 -9.78 6.90
N TYR A 227 -23.08 -9.25 7.07
CA TYR A 227 -24.31 -10.04 7.09
C TYR A 227 -24.50 -10.77 5.75
N LEU A 228 -24.42 -10.04 4.62
CA LEU A 228 -24.54 -10.64 3.28
C LEU A 228 -23.49 -11.72 3.03
N ARG A 229 -22.25 -11.50 3.45
CA ARG A 229 -21.17 -12.50 3.34
C ARG A 229 -21.51 -13.77 4.10
N ARG A 230 -22.08 -13.67 5.31
CA ARG A 230 -22.53 -14.83 6.09
C ARG A 230 -23.64 -15.60 5.36
N CYS A 231 -24.66 -14.91 4.87
CA CYS A 231 -25.76 -15.52 4.12
C CYS A 231 -25.29 -16.21 2.84
N LEU A 232 -24.43 -15.54 2.05
CA LEU A 232 -23.89 -16.13 0.82
C LEU A 232 -22.98 -17.34 1.07
N LYS A 233 -22.22 -17.34 2.16
CA LYS A 233 -21.40 -18.51 2.56
C LYS A 233 -22.29 -19.69 2.98
N ALA A 234 -23.38 -19.45 3.69
CA ALA A 234 -24.32 -20.49 4.10
C ALA A 234 -24.99 -21.18 2.89
N LYS A 235 -25.34 -20.40 1.84
CA LYS A 235 -25.96 -20.95 0.61
C LYS A 235 -25.03 -21.87 -0.20
N ASN A 236 -23.73 -21.67 -0.17
CA ASN A 236 -22.66 -22.47 -0.81
C ASN A 236 -22.88 -22.88 -2.29
N THR A 237 -23.70 -22.20 -3.07
CA THR A 237 -23.97 -22.47 -4.49
C THR A 237 -22.89 -21.83 -5.39
N LYS A 238 -22.80 -22.27 -6.68
CA LYS A 238 -21.92 -21.63 -7.68
C LYS A 238 -22.23 -20.13 -7.81
N SER A 239 -23.52 -19.76 -7.82
CA SER A 239 -23.97 -18.35 -7.87
C SER A 239 -23.52 -17.59 -6.62
N SER A 240 -23.73 -18.13 -5.42
CA SER A 240 -23.32 -17.47 -4.18
C SER A 240 -21.79 -17.26 -4.10
N LYS A 241 -20.99 -18.18 -4.64
CA LYS A 241 -19.52 -18.03 -4.75
C LYS A 241 -19.10 -16.88 -5.68
N ARG A 242 -19.81 -16.71 -6.83
CA ARG A 242 -19.61 -15.56 -7.73
C ARG A 242 -19.96 -14.24 -7.03
N HIS A 243 -21.10 -14.20 -6.33
CA HIS A 243 -21.51 -13.03 -5.56
C HIS A 243 -20.52 -12.70 -4.42
N LEU A 244 -19.98 -13.69 -3.72
CA LEU A 244 -18.94 -13.49 -2.71
C LEU A 244 -17.66 -12.84 -3.29
N LYS A 245 -17.25 -13.24 -4.50
CA LYS A 245 -16.10 -12.63 -5.19
C LYS A 245 -16.37 -11.15 -5.51
N LYS A 246 -17.56 -10.83 -6.05
CA LYS A 246 -17.99 -9.45 -6.32
C LYS A 246 -18.07 -8.62 -5.03
N LEU A 247 -18.66 -9.17 -3.98
CA LEU A 247 -18.79 -8.52 -2.68
C LEU A 247 -17.42 -8.19 -2.07
N SER A 248 -16.48 -9.13 -2.12
CA SER A 248 -15.11 -8.92 -1.61
C SER A 248 -14.37 -7.82 -2.36
N ARG A 249 -14.59 -7.68 -3.68
CA ARG A 249 -14.03 -6.59 -4.48
C ARG A 249 -14.62 -5.24 -4.08
N THR A 250 -15.94 -5.17 -3.93
CA THR A 250 -16.65 -3.94 -3.50
C THR A 250 -16.19 -3.51 -2.12
N GLU A 251 -16.09 -4.44 -1.16
CA GLU A 251 -15.62 -4.17 0.20
C GLU A 251 -14.19 -3.62 0.21
N ARG A 252 -13.28 -4.23 -0.57
CA ARG A 252 -11.90 -3.76 -0.69
C ARG A 252 -11.82 -2.34 -1.27
N ASN A 253 -12.56 -2.05 -2.33
CA ASN A 253 -12.54 -0.71 -2.95
C ASN A 253 -13.06 0.35 -2.00
N ARG A 254 -14.16 0.08 -1.29
CA ARG A 254 -14.72 1.00 -0.27
C ARG A 254 -13.75 1.23 0.89
N SER A 255 -13.11 0.16 1.37
CA SER A 255 -12.10 0.25 2.42
C SER A 255 -10.92 1.12 1.98
N LYS A 256 -10.40 0.92 0.77
CA LYS A 256 -9.33 1.75 0.22
C LYS A 256 -9.72 3.22 0.12
N ASN A 257 -10.92 3.51 -0.40
CA ASN A 257 -11.40 4.89 -0.51
C ASN A 257 -11.48 5.56 0.86
N GLU A 258 -11.97 4.85 1.87
CA GLU A 258 -12.04 5.38 3.23
C GLU A 258 -10.66 5.61 3.84
N VAL A 259 -9.72 4.69 3.62
CA VAL A 259 -8.31 4.86 4.03
C VAL A 259 -7.71 6.13 3.43
N HIS A 260 -7.90 6.35 2.13
CA HIS A 260 -7.38 7.55 1.48
C HIS A 260 -8.02 8.83 2.02
N ARG A 261 -9.32 8.82 2.36
CA ARG A 261 -9.99 9.96 3.00
C ARG A 261 -9.40 10.29 4.36
N VAL A 262 -9.25 9.26 5.21
CA VAL A 262 -8.64 9.40 6.54
C VAL A 262 -7.23 9.93 6.44
N VAL A 263 -6.39 9.34 5.58
CA VAL A 263 -4.99 9.74 5.44
C VAL A 263 -4.86 11.16 4.88
N ASN A 264 -5.68 11.53 3.88
CA ASN A 264 -5.67 12.90 3.37
C ASN A 264 -6.10 13.92 4.43
N TRP A 265 -7.08 13.57 5.27
CA TRP A 265 -7.51 14.40 6.39
C TRP A 265 -6.39 14.56 7.45
N LEU A 266 -5.65 13.49 7.76
CA LEU A 266 -4.49 13.56 8.67
C LEU A 266 -3.39 14.46 8.08
N LEU A 267 -3.04 14.25 6.80
CA LEU A 267 -1.98 15.00 6.12
C LEU A 267 -2.30 16.48 5.94
N ALA A 268 -3.58 16.86 5.92
CA ALA A 268 -4.01 18.27 5.87
C ALA A 268 -3.89 19.01 7.21
N LYS A 269 -3.55 18.30 8.31
CA LYS A 269 -3.29 18.92 9.60
C LYS A 269 -1.89 19.52 9.64
N ASP A 270 -1.72 20.55 10.45
CA ASP A 270 -0.46 21.26 10.65
C ASP A 270 0.45 20.53 11.67
N TYR A 271 0.80 19.28 11.34
CA TYR A 271 1.75 18.44 12.09
C TYR A 271 2.76 17.86 11.11
N THR A 272 3.99 17.74 11.55
CA THR A 272 5.11 17.23 10.74
C THR A 272 5.41 15.77 11.02
N THR A 273 5.12 15.28 12.21
CA THR A 273 5.35 13.90 12.62
C THR A 273 4.04 13.23 13.04
N PHE A 274 3.74 12.07 12.44
CA PHE A 274 2.59 11.24 12.79
C PHE A 274 3.06 9.99 13.54
N VAL A 275 2.63 9.84 14.78
CA VAL A 275 3.03 8.72 15.66
C VAL A 275 1.90 7.71 15.78
N LEU A 276 2.17 6.44 15.47
CA LEU A 276 1.20 5.34 15.52
C LEU A 276 1.75 4.17 16.34
N GLU A 277 0.85 3.32 16.83
CA GLU A 277 1.27 2.03 17.42
C GLU A 277 1.74 1.04 16.36
N ASP A 278 2.77 0.24 16.65
CA ASP A 278 3.11 -0.93 15.84
C ASP A 278 2.10 -2.07 16.07
N LEU A 279 1.18 -2.23 15.16
CA LEU A 279 0.16 -3.28 15.20
C LEU A 279 0.53 -4.54 14.39
N SER A 280 1.80 -4.73 14.01
CA SER A 280 2.26 -5.86 13.20
C SER A 280 1.94 -7.21 13.85
N LYS A 281 2.10 -7.33 15.17
CA LYS A 281 1.87 -8.56 15.96
C LYS A 281 0.46 -8.68 16.55
N ILE A 282 -0.42 -7.69 16.39
CA ILE A 282 -1.73 -7.65 17.08
C ILE A 282 -2.65 -8.82 16.72
N LYS A 283 -2.57 -9.36 15.51
CA LYS A 283 -3.34 -10.55 15.12
C LYS A 283 -2.90 -11.80 15.87
N GLN A 284 -1.64 -11.92 16.18
CA GLN A 284 -1.09 -13.07 16.94
C GLN A 284 -1.53 -12.99 18.40
N SER A 285 -1.41 -11.83 19.03
CA SER A 285 -1.72 -11.65 20.46
C SER A 285 -3.23 -11.67 20.76
N THR A 286 -4.10 -11.27 19.84
CA THR A 286 -5.55 -11.16 20.08
C THR A 286 -6.38 -12.29 19.47
N SER A 287 -5.78 -13.18 18.68
CA SER A 287 -6.51 -14.22 17.93
C SER A 287 -7.08 -15.34 18.80
N LYS A 288 -6.46 -15.59 19.96
CA LYS A 288 -6.84 -16.63 20.90
C LYS A 288 -7.17 -16.04 22.29
N LYS A 289 -7.95 -16.77 23.07
CA LYS A 289 -8.27 -16.47 24.46
C LYS A 289 -8.04 -17.73 25.28
N THR A 290 -7.31 -17.62 26.36
CA THR A 290 -7.18 -18.72 27.35
C THR A 290 -8.41 -18.72 28.25
N ILE A 291 -9.06 -19.85 28.37
CA ILE A 291 -10.13 -20.11 29.36
C ILE A 291 -9.72 -21.27 30.22
N THR A 292 -10.12 -21.24 31.49
CA THR A 292 -9.96 -22.36 32.38
C THR A 292 -11.27 -23.16 32.36
N VAL A 293 -11.19 -24.43 31.99
CA VAL A 293 -12.29 -25.38 32.01
C VAL A 293 -11.79 -26.58 32.83
N ASP A 294 -12.51 -26.95 33.87
CA ASP A 294 -12.18 -28.07 34.77
C ASP A 294 -10.72 -28.03 35.33
N GLY A 295 -10.28 -26.80 35.69
CA GLY A 295 -8.93 -26.59 36.23
C GLY A 295 -7.82 -26.54 35.15
N GLN A 296 -8.09 -26.88 33.90
CA GLN A 296 -7.13 -26.87 32.80
C GLN A 296 -7.25 -25.61 31.94
N LYS A 297 -6.12 -25.01 31.58
CA LYS A 297 -6.05 -23.83 30.66
C LYS A 297 -6.22 -24.31 29.20
N LYS A 298 -7.29 -23.88 28.55
CA LYS A 298 -7.56 -24.16 27.10
C LYS A 298 -7.58 -22.91 26.27
N GLU A 299 -6.83 -22.91 25.15
CA GLU A 299 -6.85 -21.81 24.18
C GLU A 299 -8.02 -21.93 23.20
N ILE A 300 -8.84 -20.91 23.10
CA ILE A 300 -9.98 -20.84 22.18
C ILE A 300 -9.80 -19.69 21.19
N LYS A 301 -10.02 -19.98 19.89
CA LYS A 301 -10.01 -18.93 18.84
C LYS A 301 -11.17 -17.95 19.04
N ARG A 302 -10.87 -16.66 19.09
CA ARG A 302 -11.86 -15.56 19.22
C ARG A 302 -12.53 -15.22 17.88
N LYS A 303 -13.27 -16.16 17.28
CA LYS A 303 -13.86 -16.07 15.93
C LYS A 303 -14.62 -14.74 15.66
N LYS A 304 -15.48 -14.29 16.58
CA LYS A 304 -16.24 -13.04 16.43
C LYS A 304 -15.32 -11.80 16.45
N HIS A 305 -14.35 -11.79 17.32
CA HIS A 305 -13.37 -10.69 17.44
C HIS A 305 -12.49 -10.63 16.18
N ASN A 306 -11.91 -11.75 15.77
CA ASN A 306 -11.04 -11.84 14.61
C ASN A 306 -11.75 -11.42 13.33
N ASN A 307 -13.03 -11.79 13.16
CA ASN A 307 -13.85 -11.34 12.03
C ASN A 307 -14.14 -9.83 12.04
N ARG A 308 -14.26 -9.19 13.20
CA ARG A 308 -14.43 -7.73 13.30
C ARG A 308 -13.12 -7.03 13.01
N PHE A 309 -12.05 -7.50 13.63
CA PHE A 309 -10.72 -6.91 13.52
C PHE A 309 -10.15 -7.00 12.10
N GLY A 310 -10.32 -8.16 11.44
CA GLY A 310 -9.84 -8.37 10.07
C GLY A 310 -10.51 -7.51 8.98
N GLN A 311 -11.57 -6.77 9.32
CA GLN A 311 -12.25 -5.87 8.39
C GLN A 311 -11.83 -4.40 8.54
N ILE A 312 -10.96 -4.09 9.49
CA ILE A 312 -10.47 -2.75 9.72
C ILE A 312 -9.15 -2.60 8.97
N PRO A 313 -9.02 -1.56 8.15
CA PRO A 313 -7.81 -1.36 7.35
C PRO A 313 -6.69 -0.69 8.17
N LEU A 314 -6.41 -1.17 9.42
CA LEU A 314 -5.43 -0.55 10.31
C LEU A 314 -4.03 -0.48 9.69
N LYS A 315 -3.59 -1.59 9.08
CA LYS A 315 -2.31 -1.63 8.38
C LYS A 315 -2.31 -0.79 7.10
N GLU A 316 -3.45 -0.76 6.37
CA GLU A 316 -3.59 0.04 5.15
C GLU A 316 -3.52 1.54 5.44
N ILE A 317 -4.02 2.00 6.60
CA ILE A 317 -3.88 3.41 7.03
C ILE A 317 -2.41 3.73 7.24
N GLN A 318 -1.68 2.90 8.00
CA GLN A 318 -0.26 3.08 8.25
C GLN A 318 0.55 3.09 6.95
N THR A 319 0.44 2.05 6.13
CA THR A 319 1.20 1.98 4.87
C THR A 319 0.84 3.10 3.90
N THR A 320 -0.42 3.58 3.91
CA THR A 320 -0.83 4.72 3.07
C THR A 320 -0.24 6.02 3.59
N LEU A 321 -0.17 6.20 4.90
CA LEU A 321 0.45 7.36 5.54
C LEU A 321 1.98 7.35 5.32
N GLU A 322 2.64 6.20 5.51
CA GLU A 322 4.09 5.99 5.31
C GLU A 322 4.57 6.37 3.91
N TYR A 323 3.77 6.14 2.85
CA TYR A 323 4.20 6.54 1.52
C TYR A 323 3.78 7.96 1.12
N LYS A 324 2.75 8.54 1.76
CA LYS A 324 2.28 9.89 1.44
C LYS A 324 2.94 10.99 2.25
N ALA A 325 3.22 10.75 3.53
CA ALA A 325 3.78 11.76 4.42
C ALA A 325 5.14 12.30 3.92
N PRO A 326 6.10 11.46 3.48
CA PRO A 326 7.38 11.95 2.98
C PRO A 326 7.26 12.85 1.74
N LEU A 327 6.20 12.70 0.94
CA LEU A 327 5.94 13.58 -0.21
C LEU A 327 5.55 15.02 0.20
N LEU A 328 5.29 15.24 1.48
CA LEU A 328 4.96 16.53 2.08
C LEU A 328 6.02 16.97 3.11
N GLY A 329 7.19 16.34 3.13
CA GLY A 329 8.22 16.60 4.14
C GLY A 329 7.83 16.18 5.55
N LYS A 330 6.82 15.28 5.69
CA LYS A 330 6.30 14.80 6.97
C LYS A 330 6.80 13.39 7.27
N GLU A 331 6.92 13.04 8.54
CA GLU A 331 7.42 11.75 9.01
C GLU A 331 6.32 10.88 9.63
N VAL A 332 6.52 9.56 9.58
CA VAL A 332 5.67 8.59 10.26
C VAL A 332 6.51 7.70 11.15
N VAL A 333 6.24 7.74 12.44
CA VAL A 333 6.94 6.96 13.45
C VAL A 333 6.00 5.93 14.08
N THR A 334 6.52 4.75 14.38
CA THR A 334 5.76 3.72 15.10
C THR A 334 6.35 3.46 16.47
N VAL A 335 5.48 3.36 17.49
CA VAL A 335 5.86 3.07 18.87
C VAL A 335 5.30 1.73 19.32
N GLU A 336 5.90 1.16 20.37
CA GLU A 336 5.43 -0.10 20.95
C GLU A 336 4.01 0.05 21.52
N PRO A 337 3.08 -0.87 21.21
CA PRO A 337 1.67 -0.77 21.62
C PRO A 337 1.41 -1.20 23.09
N ALA A 338 2.42 -1.67 23.83
CA ALA A 338 2.22 -2.18 25.17
C ALA A 338 1.68 -1.08 26.11
N TYR A 339 0.53 -1.32 26.77
CA TYR A 339 -0.09 -0.47 27.79
C TYR A 339 -0.56 0.95 27.36
N THR A 340 -0.44 1.36 26.12
CA THR A 340 -0.89 2.70 25.63
C THR A 340 -2.36 2.99 25.98
N SER A 341 -3.21 1.97 25.91
CA SER A 341 -4.65 2.07 26.24
C SER A 341 -4.98 1.89 27.74
N GLN A 342 -3.97 1.64 28.59
CA GLN A 342 -4.16 1.33 30.00
C GLN A 342 -3.54 2.37 30.93
N LEU A 343 -2.47 3.05 30.50
CA LEU A 343 -1.81 4.08 31.27
C LEU A 343 -2.56 5.42 31.16
N ASP A 344 -2.43 6.25 32.18
CA ASP A 344 -2.85 7.64 32.16
C ASP A 344 -1.76 8.46 31.44
N TYR A 345 -2.15 9.30 30.49
CA TYR A 345 -1.21 10.14 29.73
C TYR A 345 -0.48 11.17 30.61
N ARG A 346 -1.03 11.50 31.78
CA ARG A 346 -0.45 12.40 32.79
C ARG A 346 0.58 11.73 33.69
N ALA A 347 0.97 10.48 33.36
CA ALA A 347 1.84 9.65 34.19
C ALA A 347 1.29 9.31 35.60
N LEU A 348 -0.02 9.47 35.82
CA LEU A 348 -0.69 9.02 37.04
C LEU A 348 -0.76 7.49 37.12
N PRO A 349 -1.03 6.94 38.34
CA PRO A 349 -1.27 5.51 38.48
C PRO A 349 -2.33 5.00 37.51
N LYS A 350 -2.22 3.74 37.13
CA LYS A 350 -3.09 3.10 36.15
C LYS A 350 -4.55 3.20 36.56
N GLY A 351 -5.36 3.80 35.70
CA GLY A 351 -6.81 3.87 35.84
C GLY A 351 -7.55 2.66 35.25
N MET A 352 -8.86 2.77 35.14
CA MET A 352 -9.75 1.73 34.63
C MET A 352 -10.39 2.13 33.29
N ARG A 353 -10.19 1.31 32.25
CA ARG A 353 -10.86 1.50 30.96
C ARG A 353 -12.22 0.80 30.92
N LEU A 354 -13.30 1.53 30.70
CA LEU A 354 -14.67 1.06 30.54
C LEU A 354 -15.21 1.41 29.15
N GLY A 355 -14.87 0.61 28.14
CA GLY A 355 -15.26 0.85 26.74
C GLY A 355 -14.60 2.10 26.16
N THR A 356 -15.37 3.18 25.94
CA THR A 356 -14.89 4.49 25.45
C THR A 356 -14.53 5.46 26.59
N ARG A 357 -14.72 5.06 27.85
CA ARG A 357 -14.39 5.85 29.03
C ARG A 357 -13.13 5.31 29.67
N TYR A 358 -12.31 6.20 30.21
CA TYR A 358 -11.18 5.89 31.04
C TYR A 358 -11.35 6.66 32.35
N CYS A 359 -11.48 5.94 33.45
CA CYS A 359 -11.53 6.51 34.79
C CYS A 359 -10.10 6.55 35.35
N ALA A 360 -9.54 7.69 35.49
CA ALA A 360 -8.21 7.91 36.03
C ALA A 360 -8.18 7.62 37.55
N SER A 361 -6.99 7.47 38.13
CA SER A 361 -6.83 7.17 39.56
C SER A 361 -7.31 8.30 40.48
N ASP A 362 -7.33 9.56 39.98
CA ASP A 362 -7.86 10.72 40.65
C ASP A 362 -9.39 10.89 40.48
N GLY A 363 -10.07 9.92 39.86
CA GLY A 363 -11.52 9.96 39.59
C GLY A 363 -11.93 10.73 38.33
N GLU A 364 -10.99 11.34 37.61
CA GLU A 364 -11.32 12.08 36.39
C GLU A 364 -11.75 11.13 35.27
N LEU A 365 -12.77 11.52 34.48
CA LEU A 365 -13.27 10.78 33.34
C LEU A 365 -12.67 11.33 32.05
N LEU A 366 -11.82 10.51 31.43
CA LEU A 366 -11.20 10.78 30.14
C LEU A 366 -11.84 9.95 29.01
N ASP A 367 -11.66 10.40 27.77
CA ASP A 367 -11.93 9.59 26.58
C ASP A 367 -10.83 8.54 26.42
N ALA A 368 -11.19 7.27 26.41
CA ALA A 368 -10.21 6.18 26.43
C ALA A 368 -9.34 6.11 25.16
N ASP A 369 -9.91 6.45 23.99
CA ASP A 369 -9.17 6.44 22.72
C ASP A 369 -8.31 7.72 22.61
N GLY A 370 -8.80 8.86 23.14
CA GLY A 370 -8.03 10.10 23.27
C GLY A 370 -6.84 9.95 24.21
N ASN A 371 -7.05 9.36 25.40
CA ASN A 371 -5.96 9.03 26.33
C ASN A 371 -4.90 8.13 25.69
N ALA A 372 -5.31 7.14 24.91
CA ALA A 372 -4.39 6.29 24.17
C ALA A 372 -3.58 7.07 23.11
N ALA A 373 -4.22 7.99 22.38
CA ALA A 373 -3.54 8.83 21.40
C ALA A 373 -2.50 9.77 22.07
N CYS A 374 -2.80 10.32 23.23
CA CYS A 374 -1.85 11.11 24.02
C CYS A 374 -0.66 10.26 24.47
N ASN A 375 -0.89 9.05 25.00
CA ASN A 375 0.18 8.13 25.36
C ASN A 375 1.08 7.75 24.19
N ILE A 376 0.52 7.63 22.99
CA ILE A 376 1.27 7.28 21.76
C ILE A 376 2.26 8.40 21.43
N VAL A 377 1.85 9.66 21.40
CA VAL A 377 2.76 10.75 21.05
C VAL A 377 3.80 11.01 22.15
N LEU A 378 3.40 10.94 23.42
CA LEU A 378 4.29 11.17 24.56
C LEU A 378 5.38 10.08 24.69
N ARG A 379 5.15 8.88 24.18
CA ARG A 379 6.20 7.87 24.06
C ARG A 379 7.28 8.22 23.06
N HIS A 380 6.93 8.91 22.02
CA HIS A 380 7.88 9.37 21.02
C HIS A 380 8.56 10.67 21.42
N ARG A 381 7.75 11.64 21.87
CA ARG A 381 8.19 12.97 22.35
C ARG A 381 7.50 13.29 23.67
N PRO A 382 8.17 13.14 24.80
CA PRO A 382 7.57 13.41 26.13
C PRO A 382 7.10 14.83 26.34
N ASP A 383 7.70 15.79 25.65
CA ASP A 383 7.39 17.22 25.67
C ASP A 383 6.33 17.66 24.65
N SER A 384 5.71 16.72 23.94
CA SER A 384 4.67 17.04 22.95
C SER A 384 3.46 17.70 23.61
N ILE A 385 2.92 18.73 22.96
CA ILE A 385 1.67 19.37 23.36
C ILE A 385 0.50 18.42 23.04
N VAL A 386 -0.28 18.08 24.05
CA VAL A 386 -1.48 17.25 23.91
C VAL A 386 -2.71 17.97 24.43
N VAL A 387 -3.84 17.74 23.77
CA VAL A 387 -5.13 18.26 24.24
C VAL A 387 -5.71 17.30 25.25
N LYS A 388 -6.13 17.82 26.43
CA LYS A 388 -6.76 17.00 27.47
C LYS A 388 -7.97 16.24 26.91
N PRO A 389 -7.94 14.91 26.89
CA PRO A 389 -8.99 14.10 26.29
C PRO A 389 -10.16 13.89 27.25
N THR A 390 -10.82 14.95 27.68
CA THR A 390 -12.00 14.87 28.58
C THR A 390 -13.10 14.05 27.90
N TYR A 391 -13.82 13.23 28.68
CA TYR A 391 -14.90 12.41 28.10
C TYR A 391 -16.00 13.31 27.53
N GLY A 392 -16.30 13.16 26.25
CA GLY A 392 -17.28 13.96 25.52
C GLY A 392 -16.70 15.18 24.77
N SER A 393 -15.48 15.63 25.05
CA SER A 393 -14.86 16.79 24.39
C SER A 393 -14.28 16.51 22.99
N MET A 394 -14.10 15.24 22.63
CA MET A 394 -13.48 14.85 21.34
C MET A 394 -14.35 15.26 20.16
N VAL A 395 -13.74 15.92 19.18
CA VAL A 395 -14.39 16.36 17.94
C VAL A 395 -14.13 15.37 16.82
N PHE A 396 -15.17 14.83 16.22
CA PHE A 396 -15.04 13.82 15.16
C PHE A 396 -15.52 14.36 13.80
N SER A 397 -14.65 14.29 12.82
CA SER A 397 -14.96 14.46 11.40
C SER A 397 -15.41 13.12 10.80
N GLY A 398 -16.29 13.16 9.82
CA GLY A 398 -16.79 11.94 9.15
C GLY A 398 -17.28 12.20 7.73
N ARG A 399 -17.32 13.48 7.35
CA ARG A 399 -17.52 13.93 5.98
C ARG A 399 -16.21 14.50 5.46
N PRO A 400 -15.86 14.29 4.17
CA PRO A 400 -14.75 15.02 3.59
C PRO A 400 -15.01 16.52 3.82
N MET A 401 -14.02 17.23 4.34
CA MET A 401 -14.06 18.70 4.30
C MET A 401 -14.25 19.08 2.83
N SER A 402 -15.14 20.03 2.57
CA SER A 402 -15.51 20.52 1.24
C SER A 402 -14.35 21.20 0.48
N THR A 403 -13.19 21.31 1.08
CA THR A 403 -11.95 21.71 0.43
C THR A 403 -11.48 20.55 -0.44
N GLY A 404 -11.84 20.60 -1.72
CA GLY A 404 -11.45 19.64 -2.76
C GLY A 404 -9.96 19.60 -3.08
N GLN A 405 -9.10 19.90 -2.10
CA GLN A 405 -7.66 19.75 -2.25
C GLN A 405 -7.31 18.26 -2.26
N SER A 406 -6.96 17.76 -3.45
CA SER A 406 -6.32 16.46 -3.58
C SER A 406 -4.96 16.52 -2.86
N TRP A 407 -4.48 15.39 -2.35
CA TRP A 407 -3.14 15.31 -1.76
C TRP A 407 -2.02 15.82 -2.70
N LEU A 408 -2.23 15.73 -4.04
CA LEU A 408 -1.35 16.32 -5.06
C LEU A 408 -1.37 17.87 -5.03
N GLN A 409 -2.46 18.49 -4.63
CA GLN A 409 -2.49 19.95 -4.41
C GLN A 409 -1.67 20.34 -3.17
N LEU A 410 -1.71 19.51 -2.12
CA LEU A 410 -0.85 19.69 -0.95
C LEU A 410 0.64 19.55 -1.32
N VAL A 411 1.01 18.55 -2.13
CA VAL A 411 2.38 18.39 -2.64
C VAL A 411 2.82 19.60 -3.46
N GLN A 412 1.95 20.18 -4.30
CA GLN A 412 2.28 21.38 -5.09
C GLN A 412 2.54 22.60 -4.21
N THR A 413 1.74 22.81 -3.17
CA THR A 413 1.92 23.95 -2.25
C THR A 413 3.28 23.87 -1.55
N VAL A 414 3.69 22.68 -1.10
CA VAL A 414 5.00 22.48 -0.47
C VAL A 414 6.14 22.64 -1.46
N ALA A 415 6.02 22.10 -2.67
CA ALA A 415 7.06 22.24 -3.71
C ALA A 415 7.29 23.69 -4.16
N THR A 416 6.23 24.50 -4.21
CA THR A 416 6.35 25.93 -4.58
C THR A 416 6.91 26.79 -3.46
N THR A 417 6.66 26.47 -2.19
CA THR A 417 7.25 27.16 -1.03
C THR A 417 8.71 26.85 -0.83
N SER A 418 9.17 25.62 -1.16
CA SER A 418 10.58 25.23 -1.04
C SER A 418 11.47 25.72 -2.20
N SER A 419 10.88 26.24 -3.29
CA SER A 419 11.61 26.75 -4.46
C SER A 419 11.80 28.27 -4.47
N GLN A 420 11.35 29.00 -3.47
CA GLN A 420 11.72 30.42 -3.31
C GLN A 420 13.16 30.51 -2.75
N PRO A 421 14.11 31.11 -3.48
CA PRO A 421 15.43 31.38 -2.91
C PRO A 421 15.25 32.31 -1.69
N LEU A 422 15.87 31.92 -0.59
CA LEU A 422 16.08 32.81 0.55
C LEU A 422 16.72 34.09 0.00
N GLY A 423 15.91 35.14 -0.14
CA GLY A 423 16.40 36.46 -0.51
C GLY A 423 17.40 36.90 0.55
N CYS A 424 18.64 37.09 0.12
CA CYS A 424 19.64 37.80 0.89
C CYS A 424 19.11 39.20 1.21
N ALA A 425 18.88 39.45 2.46
CA ALA A 425 18.82 40.82 3.01
C ALA A 425 20.05 41.02 3.90
#